data_4c8ddc86fa0292cec515e1f63c032ced
#
_entry.id   4c8ddc86fa0292cec515e1f63c032ced
#
_cell.length_a   1.000
_cell.length_b   1.000
_cell.length_c   1.000
_cell.angle_alpha   90.00
_cell.angle_beta   90.00
_cell.angle_gamma   90.00
#
_symmetry.space_group_name_H-M   'P 1'
#
loop_
_entity.id
_entity.type
_entity.pdbx_description
1 polymer ?
#
loop_
_entity_poly.entity_id
_entity_poly.type
_entity_poly.pdbx_seq_one_letter_code
_entity_poly.pdbx_strand_id
1 'polypeptide(L)'
;MRYSRLAYRLPRPLRRHILHFEAEIEDAVAVLARGLPAGARVLDAGAGEGRYARHFTRQRYCGVDLAVGDAAWDYSRLDAIADLTALPFRTGAFDAVLNIVTMEHLPEPGLALAEMARVAAPGASLLVAAPHEWEVHQAPHDYFRFTRYGVTYLLEKAGWEVGEVRAAGGYFRLLARRLLNGLQFFSRGWRWVGFVPAAILLTPAALILPFLDFLDGRRDFTVGYVCTARKNVFTAEAQRRGEE
;
A
#
# COMPACT_ATOMS: atom_id res chain seq x y z
N MET A 1 -12.91 -0.66 -8.08
CA MET A 1 -13.85 0.44 -7.75
C MET A 1 -13.50 1.72 -8.49
N ARG A 2 -14.41 2.31 -9.27
CA ARG A 2 -14.16 3.53 -10.09
C ARG A 2 -13.98 4.82 -9.27
N TYR A 3 -13.91 4.76 -7.94
CA TYR A 3 -13.69 5.92 -7.06
C TYR A 3 -12.37 6.64 -7.33
N SER A 4 -11.33 5.93 -7.77
CA SER A 4 -10.00 6.50 -7.94
C SER A 4 -9.96 7.65 -8.96
N ARG A 5 -10.57 7.49 -10.14
CA ARG A 5 -10.47 8.50 -11.20
C ARG A 5 -11.16 9.84 -10.87
N LEU A 6 -12.31 9.79 -10.18
CA LEU A 6 -13.03 11.01 -9.78
C LEU A 6 -12.33 11.68 -8.57
N ALA A 7 -11.90 10.89 -7.61
CA ALA A 7 -11.22 11.36 -6.41
C ALA A 7 -9.89 12.09 -6.72
N TYR A 8 -9.17 11.66 -7.77
CA TYR A 8 -7.95 12.36 -8.22
C TYR A 8 -8.20 13.73 -8.88
N ARG A 9 -9.43 14.04 -9.27
CA ARG A 9 -9.83 15.38 -9.76
C ARG A 9 -10.11 16.37 -8.63
N LEU A 10 -10.24 15.90 -7.39
CA LEU A 10 -10.46 16.77 -6.24
C LEU A 10 -9.21 17.60 -5.92
N PRO A 11 -9.36 18.83 -5.42
CA PRO A 11 -8.26 19.63 -4.89
C PRO A 11 -7.47 18.85 -3.85
N ARG A 12 -6.13 19.02 -3.83
CA ARG A 12 -5.23 18.28 -2.94
C ARG A 12 -5.68 18.24 -1.47
N PRO A 13 -6.10 19.37 -0.84
CA PRO A 13 -6.54 19.36 0.56
C PRO A 13 -7.75 18.46 0.78
N LEU A 14 -8.77 18.55 -0.09
CA LEU A 14 -9.98 17.75 0.01
C LEU A 14 -9.71 16.26 -0.24
N ARG A 15 -8.87 15.96 -1.23
CA ARG A 15 -8.42 14.59 -1.47
C ARG A 15 -7.71 14.00 -0.26
N ARG A 16 -6.75 14.72 0.35
CA ARG A 16 -6.05 14.29 1.56
C ARG A 16 -6.98 14.10 2.75
N HIS A 17 -8.04 14.90 2.83
CA HIS A 17 -9.04 14.80 3.87
C HIS A 17 -9.90 13.53 3.73
N ILE A 18 -10.35 13.21 2.52
CA ILE A 18 -11.25 12.10 2.21
C ILE A 18 -10.48 10.78 2.00
N LEU A 19 -9.39 10.83 1.24
CA LEU A 19 -8.56 9.67 0.89
C LEU A 19 -7.26 9.70 1.69
N HIS A 20 -7.41 9.68 3.02
CA HIS A 20 -6.30 9.86 3.93
C HIS A 20 -5.23 8.76 3.78
N PHE A 21 -5.64 7.49 3.68
CA PHE A 21 -4.72 6.37 3.52
C PHE A 21 -3.89 6.49 2.23
N GLU A 22 -4.56 6.77 1.12
CA GLU A 22 -3.90 6.97 -0.16
C GLU A 22 -2.94 8.17 -0.14
N ALA A 23 -3.31 9.23 0.60
CA ALA A 23 -2.45 10.41 0.76
C ALA A 23 -1.21 10.11 1.63
N GLU A 24 -1.37 9.34 2.71
CA GLU A 24 -0.26 8.89 3.58
C GLU A 24 0.72 8.00 2.80
N ILE A 25 0.21 7.11 1.94
CA ILE A 25 1.05 6.30 1.05
C ILE A 25 1.85 7.18 0.08
N GLU A 26 1.18 8.11 -0.60
CA GLU A 26 1.84 9.04 -1.54
C GLU A 26 2.95 9.85 -0.86
N ASP A 27 2.70 10.35 0.36
CA ASP A 27 3.68 11.09 1.14
C ASP A 27 4.87 10.19 1.52
N ALA A 28 4.61 8.95 1.96
CA ALA A 28 5.66 8.00 2.33
C ALA A 28 6.53 7.61 1.13
N VAL A 29 5.92 7.34 -0.02
CA VAL A 29 6.65 7.08 -1.28
C VAL A 29 7.49 8.28 -1.69
N ALA A 30 6.95 9.49 -1.60
CA ALA A 30 7.69 10.71 -1.92
C ALA A 30 8.86 10.97 -0.95
N VAL A 31 8.69 10.65 0.35
CA VAL A 31 9.78 10.73 1.33
C VAL A 31 10.88 9.73 1.01
N LEU A 32 10.52 8.46 0.73
CA LEU A 32 11.48 7.43 0.34
C LEU A 32 12.26 7.87 -0.92
N ALA A 33 11.57 8.31 -1.98
CA ALA A 33 12.19 8.72 -3.23
C ALA A 33 13.19 9.90 -3.04
N ARG A 34 12.86 10.86 -2.18
CA ARG A 34 13.78 11.97 -1.85
C ARG A 34 14.99 11.53 -1.04
N GLY A 35 14.82 10.53 -0.18
CA GLY A 35 15.91 9.99 0.67
C GLY A 35 16.89 9.09 -0.07
N LEU A 36 16.50 8.54 -1.22
CA LEU A 36 17.38 7.68 -2.01
C LEU A 36 18.35 8.48 -2.88
N PRO A 37 19.61 8.01 -3.03
CA PRO A 37 20.56 8.63 -3.93
C PRO A 37 20.12 8.53 -5.39
N ALA A 38 20.68 9.40 -6.24
CA ALA A 38 20.47 9.31 -7.68
C ALA A 38 21.06 7.99 -8.21
N GLY A 39 20.34 7.35 -9.12
CA GLY A 39 20.73 6.05 -9.68
C GLY A 39 20.43 4.84 -8.81
N ALA A 40 19.93 5.00 -7.57
CA ALA A 40 19.49 3.88 -6.74
C ALA A 40 18.42 3.04 -7.48
N ARG A 41 18.49 1.72 -7.31
CA ARG A 41 17.58 0.77 -7.97
C ARG A 41 16.40 0.51 -7.05
N VAL A 42 15.21 0.75 -7.54
CA VAL A 42 13.96 0.64 -6.78
C VAL A 42 13.07 -0.41 -7.42
N LEU A 43 12.69 -1.42 -6.65
CA LEU A 43 11.69 -2.39 -7.03
C LEU A 43 10.32 -1.94 -6.50
N ASP A 44 9.32 -1.89 -7.36
CA ASP A 44 7.91 -1.80 -6.98
C ASP A 44 7.27 -3.18 -7.19
N ALA A 45 7.17 -3.94 -6.12
CA ALA A 45 6.69 -5.32 -6.09
C ALA A 45 5.17 -5.34 -5.89
N GLY A 46 4.42 -5.58 -6.95
CA GLY A 46 2.97 -5.38 -7.04
C GLY A 46 2.64 -3.97 -7.54
N ALA A 47 3.33 -3.56 -8.62
CA ALA A 47 3.28 -2.19 -9.14
C ALA A 47 1.92 -1.81 -9.76
N GLY A 48 1.08 -2.80 -10.13
CA GLY A 48 -0.16 -2.58 -10.84
C GLY A 48 0.06 -1.76 -12.12
N GLU A 49 -0.54 -0.58 -12.21
CA GLU A 49 -0.38 0.33 -13.36
C GLU A 49 0.93 1.17 -13.30
N GLY A 50 1.89 0.86 -12.42
CA GLY A 50 3.14 1.62 -12.28
C GLY A 50 2.95 3.05 -11.73
N ARG A 51 1.94 3.25 -10.90
CA ARG A 51 1.50 4.56 -10.42
C ARG A 51 2.60 5.35 -9.72
N TYR A 52 3.48 4.68 -8.99
CA TYR A 52 4.50 5.33 -8.15
C TYR A 52 5.79 5.65 -8.90
N ALA A 53 5.98 5.17 -10.13
CA ALA A 53 7.14 5.46 -10.97
C ALA A 53 7.48 6.96 -11.08
N ARG A 54 6.45 7.82 -11.09
CA ARG A 54 6.58 9.28 -11.17
C ARG A 54 7.39 9.93 -10.04
N HIS A 55 7.51 9.27 -8.88
CA HIS A 55 8.28 9.77 -7.75
C HIS A 55 9.78 9.50 -7.86
N PHE A 56 10.16 8.51 -8.68
CA PHE A 56 11.54 7.99 -8.80
C PHE A 56 12.27 8.52 -10.04
N THR A 57 12.15 9.82 -10.34
CA THR A 57 12.71 10.44 -11.55
C THR A 57 14.23 10.47 -11.57
N ARG A 58 14.89 10.29 -10.43
CA ARG A 58 16.36 10.27 -10.28
C ARG A 58 16.89 8.85 -10.03
N GLN A 59 16.03 7.90 -9.77
CA GLN A 59 16.33 6.51 -9.48
C GLN A 59 16.02 5.63 -10.70
N ARG A 60 16.48 4.38 -10.65
CA ARG A 60 16.14 3.34 -11.63
C ARG A 60 14.98 2.55 -11.06
N TYR A 61 13.78 2.92 -11.47
CA TYR A 61 12.55 2.25 -11.06
C TYR A 61 12.34 0.99 -11.91
N CYS A 62 11.87 -0.08 -11.25
CA CYS A 62 11.47 -1.33 -11.86
C CYS A 62 10.13 -1.77 -11.28
N GLY A 63 9.08 -1.74 -12.08
CA GLY A 63 7.72 -2.18 -11.70
C GLY A 63 7.47 -3.62 -12.10
N VAL A 64 7.07 -4.45 -11.12
CA VAL A 64 6.76 -5.88 -11.31
C VAL A 64 5.39 -6.18 -10.72
N ASP A 65 4.59 -6.95 -11.47
CA ASP A 65 3.26 -7.41 -11.04
C ASP A 65 2.94 -8.75 -11.73
N LEU A 66 2.02 -9.52 -11.17
CA LEU A 66 1.52 -10.74 -11.81
C LEU A 66 0.50 -10.44 -12.93
N ALA A 67 0.03 -9.21 -13.03
CA ALA A 67 -0.95 -8.71 -13.99
C ALA A 67 -2.31 -9.45 -13.98
N VAL A 68 -2.75 -9.90 -12.80
CA VAL A 68 -4.02 -10.63 -12.60
C VAL A 68 -5.09 -9.80 -11.86
N GLY A 69 -4.86 -8.52 -11.65
CA GLY A 69 -5.79 -7.61 -10.95
C GLY A 69 -7.01 -7.21 -11.78
N ASP A 70 -7.49 -5.98 -11.62
CA ASP A 70 -8.66 -5.48 -12.37
C ASP A 70 -8.37 -5.49 -13.88
N ALA A 71 -9.26 -6.13 -14.66
CA ALA A 71 -9.16 -6.21 -16.11
C ALA A 71 -9.15 -4.83 -16.83
N ALA A 72 -9.51 -3.77 -16.12
CA ALA A 72 -9.46 -2.39 -16.63
C ALA A 72 -8.10 -1.71 -16.39
N TRP A 73 -7.15 -2.37 -15.73
CA TRP A 73 -5.82 -1.81 -15.48
C TRP A 73 -4.91 -1.90 -16.70
N ASP A 74 -4.10 -0.87 -16.88
CA ASP A 74 -3.09 -0.82 -17.92
C ASP A 74 -1.72 -1.28 -17.39
N TYR A 75 -1.38 -2.53 -17.68
CA TYR A 75 -0.11 -3.14 -17.28
C TYR A 75 1.05 -2.87 -18.27
N SER A 76 0.86 -2.06 -19.30
CA SER A 76 1.87 -1.78 -20.34
C SER A 76 3.14 -1.08 -19.80
N ARG A 77 3.08 -0.57 -18.58
CA ARG A 77 4.20 0.13 -17.92
C ARG A 77 5.02 -0.75 -16.99
N LEU A 78 4.70 -2.03 -16.90
CA LEU A 78 5.50 -2.98 -16.12
C LEU A 78 6.80 -3.30 -16.84
N ASP A 79 7.88 -3.39 -16.07
CA ASP A 79 9.19 -3.84 -16.57
C ASP A 79 9.26 -5.37 -16.64
N ALA A 80 8.51 -6.07 -15.77
CA ALA A 80 8.37 -7.52 -15.81
C ALA A 80 7.00 -7.98 -15.26
N ILE A 81 6.49 -9.08 -15.82
CA ILE A 81 5.38 -9.85 -15.25
C ILE A 81 5.99 -11.03 -14.50
N ALA A 82 5.79 -11.10 -13.18
CA ALA A 82 6.35 -12.15 -12.34
C ALA A 82 5.54 -12.36 -11.05
N ASP A 83 5.62 -13.57 -10.51
CA ASP A 83 5.14 -13.91 -9.19
C ASP A 83 6.09 -13.31 -8.13
N LEU A 84 5.55 -12.62 -7.13
CA LEU A 84 6.33 -12.00 -6.06
C LEU A 84 6.98 -13.03 -5.13
N THR A 85 6.55 -14.28 -5.17
CA THR A 85 7.19 -15.40 -4.44
C THR A 85 8.40 -15.99 -5.18
N ALA A 86 8.64 -15.57 -6.45
CA ALA A 86 9.75 -16.06 -7.28
C ALA A 86 10.22 -14.95 -8.24
N LEU A 87 10.80 -13.88 -7.68
CA LEU A 87 11.23 -12.71 -8.45
C LEU A 87 12.42 -13.02 -9.38
N PRO A 88 12.39 -12.64 -10.65
CA PRO A 88 13.42 -12.98 -11.65
C PRO A 88 14.68 -12.09 -11.52
N PHE A 89 15.10 -11.79 -10.31
CA PHE A 89 16.25 -10.93 -10.04
C PHE A 89 17.26 -11.64 -9.15
N ARG A 90 18.52 -11.28 -9.32
CA ARG A 90 19.61 -11.77 -8.46
C ARG A 90 19.49 -11.21 -7.03
N THR A 91 20.05 -11.92 -6.07
CA THR A 91 20.20 -11.47 -4.69
C THR A 91 20.88 -10.09 -4.65
N GLY A 92 20.35 -9.18 -3.83
CA GLY A 92 20.93 -7.86 -3.61
C GLY A 92 20.81 -6.91 -4.81
N ALA A 93 19.83 -7.12 -5.68
CA ALA A 93 19.67 -6.32 -6.89
C ALA A 93 19.15 -4.91 -6.63
N PHE A 94 18.45 -4.64 -5.54
CA PHE A 94 17.72 -3.39 -5.32
C PHE A 94 18.13 -2.69 -4.03
N ASP A 95 18.18 -1.36 -4.07
CA ASP A 95 18.55 -0.49 -2.95
C ASP A 95 17.30 -0.04 -2.16
N ALA A 96 16.12 -0.17 -2.75
CA ALA A 96 14.83 -0.01 -2.08
C ALA A 96 13.75 -0.89 -2.72
N VAL A 97 12.74 -1.26 -1.91
CA VAL A 97 11.57 -2.05 -2.34
C VAL A 97 10.30 -1.35 -1.88
N LEU A 98 9.29 -1.32 -2.74
CA LEU A 98 7.91 -0.95 -2.43
C LEU A 98 7.04 -2.19 -2.49
N ASN A 99 6.05 -2.29 -1.60
CA ASN A 99 4.92 -3.21 -1.72
C ASN A 99 3.67 -2.51 -1.18
N ILE A 100 2.86 -1.98 -2.08
CA ILE A 100 1.81 -1.04 -1.74
C ILE A 100 0.43 -1.63 -2.05
N VAL A 101 -0.33 -1.98 -1.00
CA VAL A 101 -1.70 -2.53 -1.11
C VAL A 101 -1.71 -3.73 -2.07
N THR A 102 -0.81 -4.68 -1.78
CA THR A 102 -0.57 -5.88 -2.61
C THR A 102 -0.53 -7.15 -1.76
N MET A 103 0.02 -7.08 -0.52
CA MET A 103 0.17 -8.27 0.34
C MET A 103 -1.14 -9.00 0.62
N GLU A 104 -2.25 -8.27 0.70
CA GLU A 104 -3.58 -8.84 0.91
C GLU A 104 -4.05 -9.73 -0.24
N HIS A 105 -3.47 -9.55 -1.42
CA HIS A 105 -3.78 -10.31 -2.64
C HIS A 105 -2.88 -11.52 -2.86
N LEU A 106 -1.91 -11.75 -1.98
CA LEU A 106 -0.98 -12.85 -2.05
C LEU A 106 -1.43 -14.01 -1.16
N PRO A 107 -1.58 -15.24 -1.67
CA PRO A 107 -1.87 -16.41 -0.84
C PRO A 107 -0.79 -16.67 0.23
N GLU A 108 0.47 -16.39 -0.11
CA GLU A 108 1.66 -16.61 0.72
C GLU A 108 2.47 -15.31 0.91
N PRO A 109 1.94 -14.31 1.64
CA PRO A 109 2.60 -13.00 1.78
C PRO A 109 3.97 -13.10 2.46
N GLY A 110 4.18 -14.09 3.34
CA GLY A 110 5.46 -14.32 3.99
C GLY A 110 6.56 -14.76 3.01
N LEU A 111 6.23 -15.61 2.02
CA LEU A 111 7.17 -16.01 0.97
C LEU A 111 7.53 -14.82 0.07
N ALA A 112 6.56 -14.02 -0.31
CA ALA A 112 6.81 -12.83 -1.11
C ALA A 112 7.71 -11.81 -0.38
N LEU A 113 7.48 -11.59 0.92
CA LEU A 113 8.34 -10.72 1.73
C LEU A 113 9.78 -11.25 1.87
N ALA A 114 9.95 -12.58 2.00
CA ALA A 114 11.26 -13.21 2.03
C ALA A 114 11.98 -13.07 0.68
N GLU A 115 11.26 -13.22 -0.42
CA GLU A 115 11.79 -13.03 -1.77
C GLU A 115 12.16 -11.57 -2.05
N MET A 116 11.35 -10.61 -1.60
CA MET A 116 11.70 -9.20 -1.60
C MET A 116 12.97 -8.94 -0.77
N ALA A 117 13.13 -9.61 0.38
CA ALA A 117 14.35 -9.49 1.18
C ALA A 117 15.56 -10.11 0.46
N ARG A 118 15.40 -11.22 -0.27
CA ARG A 118 16.47 -11.81 -1.07
C ARG A 118 17.00 -10.84 -2.11
N VAL A 119 16.09 -10.23 -2.88
CA VAL A 119 16.48 -9.32 -3.99
C VAL A 119 16.92 -7.94 -3.51
N ALA A 120 16.63 -7.56 -2.27
CA ALA A 120 17.09 -6.31 -1.66
C ALA A 120 18.57 -6.40 -1.27
N ALA A 121 19.33 -5.32 -1.47
CA ALA A 121 20.71 -5.18 -1.01
C ALA A 121 20.76 -5.08 0.53
N PRO A 122 21.89 -5.46 1.19
CA PRO A 122 22.07 -5.20 2.62
C PRO A 122 21.83 -3.74 2.96
N GLY A 123 21.00 -3.46 3.97
CA GLY A 123 20.61 -2.10 4.37
C GLY A 123 19.57 -1.42 3.46
N ALA A 124 19.07 -2.10 2.42
CA ALA A 124 18.02 -1.58 1.56
C ALA A 124 16.75 -1.22 2.34
N SER A 125 16.08 -0.15 1.91
CA SER A 125 14.82 0.30 2.51
C SER A 125 13.64 -0.46 1.95
N LEU A 126 12.66 -0.78 2.80
CA LEU A 126 11.35 -1.31 2.41
C LEU A 126 10.25 -0.35 2.84
N LEU A 127 9.30 -0.10 1.96
CA LEU A 127 8.04 0.58 2.26
C LEU A 127 6.88 -0.33 1.92
N VAL A 128 6.07 -0.66 2.92
CA VAL A 128 4.86 -1.47 2.78
C VAL A 128 3.65 -0.64 3.15
N ALA A 129 2.56 -0.77 2.39
CA ALA A 129 1.24 -0.32 2.81
C ALA A 129 0.29 -1.52 2.79
N ALA A 130 -0.32 -1.81 3.94
CA ALA A 130 -1.19 -2.96 4.12
C ALA A 130 -2.55 -2.55 4.70
N PRO A 131 -3.69 -3.01 4.12
CA PRO A 131 -5.03 -2.67 4.60
C PRO A 131 -5.36 -3.42 5.89
N HIS A 132 -6.12 -2.75 6.77
CA HIS A 132 -6.71 -3.32 7.98
C HIS A 132 -8.23 -3.35 7.87
N GLU A 133 -8.89 -2.21 7.93
CA GLU A 133 -10.34 -2.07 7.83
C GLU A 133 -10.76 -1.70 6.41
N TRP A 134 -10.71 -2.68 5.49
CA TRP A 134 -11.05 -2.49 4.08
C TRP A 134 -12.08 -3.51 3.60
N GLU A 135 -12.96 -3.11 2.68
CA GLU A 135 -13.92 -4.00 2.02
C GLU A 135 -13.22 -5.04 1.12
N VAL A 136 -13.91 -6.15 0.86
CA VAL A 136 -13.46 -7.14 -0.13
C VAL A 136 -13.37 -6.50 -1.51
N HIS A 137 -12.24 -6.68 -2.18
CA HIS A 137 -11.96 -6.14 -3.52
C HIS A 137 -11.04 -7.09 -4.31
N GLN A 138 -10.99 -6.93 -5.63
CA GLN A 138 -10.20 -7.78 -6.54
C GLN A 138 -10.45 -9.31 -6.38
N ALA A 139 -11.70 -9.69 -6.01
CA ALA A 139 -12.06 -11.09 -5.92
C ALA A 139 -11.75 -11.85 -7.24
N PRO A 140 -11.26 -13.09 -7.18
CA PRO A 140 -11.13 -13.96 -6.01
C PRO A 140 -9.80 -13.80 -5.22
N HIS A 141 -8.93 -12.89 -5.60
CA HIS A 141 -7.58 -12.73 -5.04
C HIS A 141 -7.57 -11.67 -3.91
N ASP A 142 -8.32 -11.90 -2.83
CA ASP A 142 -8.39 -11.01 -1.67
C ASP A 142 -8.43 -11.86 -0.39
N TYR A 143 -7.26 -12.10 0.20
CA TYR A 143 -7.06 -13.14 1.21
C TYR A 143 -6.94 -12.58 2.62
N PHE A 144 -6.28 -11.41 2.80
CA PHE A 144 -5.86 -10.95 4.13
C PHE A 144 -6.23 -9.51 4.45
N ARG A 145 -6.35 -9.24 5.77
CA ARG A 145 -6.34 -7.92 6.39
C ARG A 145 -5.34 -7.98 7.55
N PHE A 146 -4.49 -6.97 7.66
CA PHE A 146 -3.34 -7.02 8.56
C PHE A 146 -3.56 -6.14 9.78
N THR A 147 -3.31 -6.68 10.98
CA THR A 147 -3.10 -5.86 12.18
C THR A 147 -1.68 -5.32 12.19
N ARG A 148 -1.40 -4.30 13.03
CA ARG A 148 -0.03 -3.81 13.23
C ARG A 148 0.94 -4.93 13.64
N TYR A 149 0.49 -5.82 14.49
CA TYR A 149 1.28 -6.96 14.96
C TYR A 149 1.49 -8.02 13.89
N GLY A 150 0.46 -8.27 13.06
CA GLY A 150 0.56 -9.24 11.97
C GLY A 150 1.55 -8.81 10.89
N VAL A 151 1.51 -7.53 10.47
CA VAL A 151 2.46 -7.03 9.47
C VAL A 151 3.88 -6.99 10.04
N THR A 152 4.07 -6.56 11.30
CA THR A 152 5.38 -6.58 11.98
C THR A 152 5.95 -7.98 12.02
N TYR A 153 5.18 -8.97 12.50
CA TYR A 153 5.60 -10.36 12.56
C TYR A 153 6.05 -10.92 11.21
N LEU A 154 5.29 -10.65 10.14
CA LEU A 154 5.63 -11.12 8.80
C LEU A 154 6.91 -10.49 8.26
N LEU A 155 7.11 -9.20 8.49
CA LEU A 155 8.30 -8.47 8.09
C LEU A 155 9.55 -9.00 8.82
N GLU A 156 9.49 -9.13 10.14
CA GLU A 156 10.60 -9.64 10.96
C GLU A 156 10.97 -11.09 10.58
N LYS A 157 9.95 -11.95 10.39
CA LYS A 157 10.14 -13.34 9.97
C LYS A 157 10.80 -13.44 8.59
N ALA A 158 10.55 -12.47 7.71
CA ALA A 158 11.16 -12.39 6.39
C ALA A 158 12.57 -11.75 6.38
N GLY A 159 13.12 -11.39 7.55
CA GLY A 159 14.47 -10.84 7.68
C GLY A 159 14.56 -9.32 7.51
N TRP A 160 13.43 -8.61 7.69
CA TRP A 160 13.40 -7.15 7.72
C TRP A 160 13.48 -6.64 9.17
N GLU A 161 14.28 -5.62 9.40
CA GLU A 161 14.28 -4.84 10.63
C GLU A 161 13.18 -3.77 10.52
N VAL A 162 12.11 -3.92 11.31
CA VAL A 162 10.96 -3.03 11.25
C VAL A 162 11.28 -1.71 11.95
N GLY A 163 11.10 -0.62 11.25
CA GLY A 163 11.21 0.74 11.77
C GLY A 163 9.87 1.25 12.31
N GLU A 164 9.16 2.03 11.51
CA GLU A 164 7.85 2.58 11.88
C GLU A 164 6.70 1.75 11.30
N VAL A 165 5.68 1.47 12.11
CA VAL A 165 4.37 0.95 11.68
C VAL A 165 3.31 1.97 12.06
N ARG A 166 2.93 2.81 11.10
CA ARG A 166 2.03 3.95 11.30
C ARG A 166 0.63 3.63 10.79
N ALA A 167 -0.36 3.81 11.68
CA ALA A 167 -1.77 3.73 11.32
C ALA A 167 -2.18 4.95 10.47
N ALA A 168 -2.84 4.71 9.36
CA ALA A 168 -3.35 5.75 8.47
C ALA A 168 -4.74 6.22 8.91
N GLY A 169 -4.75 7.12 9.88
CA GLY A 169 -5.96 7.61 10.55
C GLY A 169 -6.48 6.68 11.63
N GLY A 170 -7.50 7.13 12.34
CA GLY A 170 -8.19 6.43 13.41
C GLY A 170 -9.67 6.23 13.10
N TYR A 171 -10.46 5.98 14.15
CA TYR A 171 -11.88 5.67 14.10
C TYR A 171 -12.70 6.67 13.28
N PHE A 172 -12.53 7.96 13.51
CA PHE A 172 -13.36 8.97 12.86
C PHE A 172 -13.07 9.12 11.36
N ARG A 173 -11.82 8.93 10.94
CA ARG A 173 -11.45 8.86 9.51
C ARG A 173 -11.98 7.60 8.84
N LEU A 174 -11.92 6.47 9.54
CA LEU A 174 -12.51 5.22 9.08
C LEU A 174 -14.04 5.37 8.92
N LEU A 175 -14.72 5.92 9.94
CA LEU A 175 -16.17 6.14 9.89
C LEU A 175 -16.55 7.08 8.74
N ALA A 176 -15.83 8.18 8.55
CA ALA A 176 -16.04 9.11 7.43
C ALA A 176 -15.95 8.38 6.08
N ARG A 177 -14.94 7.53 5.90
CA ARG A 177 -14.78 6.71 4.69
C ARG A 177 -15.96 5.73 4.51
N ARG A 178 -16.42 5.08 5.59
CA ARG A 178 -17.57 4.15 5.53
C ARG A 178 -18.87 4.86 5.17
N LEU A 179 -19.11 6.07 5.66
CA LEU A 179 -20.27 6.88 5.25
C LEU A 179 -20.25 7.18 3.75
N LEU A 180 -19.13 7.59 3.19
CA LEU A 180 -18.98 7.82 1.76
C LEU A 180 -19.12 6.52 0.94
N ASN A 181 -18.56 5.41 1.44
CA ASN A 181 -18.74 4.10 0.81
C ASN A 181 -20.20 3.68 0.81
N GLY A 182 -21.00 4.08 1.83
CA GLY A 182 -22.43 3.83 1.89
C GLY A 182 -23.22 4.38 0.69
N LEU A 183 -22.75 5.46 0.06
CA LEU A 183 -23.40 6.04 -1.12
C LEU A 183 -23.43 5.10 -2.32
N GLN A 184 -22.52 4.14 -2.42
CA GLN A 184 -22.50 3.17 -3.52
C GLN A 184 -23.76 2.29 -3.59
N PHE A 185 -24.42 2.06 -2.43
CA PHE A 185 -25.65 1.25 -2.38
C PHE A 185 -26.85 1.93 -3.05
N PHE A 186 -26.76 3.24 -3.28
CA PHE A 186 -27.75 4.05 -3.97
C PHE A 186 -27.39 4.36 -5.42
N SER A 187 -26.27 3.87 -5.95
CA SER A 187 -25.74 4.27 -7.25
C SER A 187 -26.39 3.55 -8.45
N ARG A 188 -27.28 2.57 -8.24
CA ARG A 188 -27.82 1.72 -9.31
C ARG A 188 -29.34 1.46 -9.16
N GLY A 189 -30.00 1.35 -10.33
CA GLY A 189 -31.42 1.00 -10.42
C GLY A 189 -32.33 2.03 -9.76
N TRP A 190 -33.52 1.60 -9.27
CA TRP A 190 -34.51 2.45 -8.60
C TRP A 190 -33.96 3.11 -7.31
N ARG A 191 -32.98 2.52 -6.68
CA ARG A 191 -32.32 3.05 -5.46
C ARG A 191 -31.63 4.39 -5.69
N TRP A 192 -31.40 4.79 -6.95
CA TRP A 192 -30.86 6.10 -7.30
C TRP A 192 -31.69 7.27 -6.75
N VAL A 193 -33.03 7.08 -6.57
CA VAL A 193 -33.90 8.08 -5.92
C VAL A 193 -33.43 8.41 -4.50
N GLY A 194 -32.86 7.44 -3.78
CA GLY A 194 -32.29 7.62 -2.44
C GLY A 194 -30.88 8.24 -2.43
N PHE A 195 -30.22 8.39 -3.59
CA PHE A 195 -28.83 8.87 -3.63
C PHE A 195 -28.68 10.31 -3.14
N VAL A 196 -29.55 11.21 -3.61
CA VAL A 196 -29.48 12.62 -3.21
C VAL A 196 -29.76 12.81 -1.71
N PRO A 197 -30.84 12.27 -1.13
CA PRO A 197 -31.03 12.32 0.32
C PRO A 197 -29.89 11.71 1.13
N ALA A 198 -29.38 10.55 0.71
CA ALA A 198 -28.23 9.91 1.36
C ALA A 198 -26.98 10.78 1.27
N ALA A 199 -26.68 11.38 0.11
CA ALA A 199 -25.56 12.27 -0.06
C ALA A 199 -25.67 13.53 0.80
N ILE A 200 -26.85 14.14 0.90
CA ILE A 200 -27.10 15.30 1.78
C ILE A 200 -26.86 14.94 3.24
N LEU A 201 -27.25 13.75 3.69
CA LEU A 201 -27.10 13.33 5.07
C LEU A 201 -25.66 12.89 5.38
N LEU A 202 -25.05 12.05 4.53
CA LEU A 202 -23.79 11.35 4.85
C LEU A 202 -22.55 12.20 4.53
N THR A 203 -22.60 13.04 3.47
CA THR A 203 -21.42 13.81 3.05
C THR A 203 -20.99 14.87 4.07
N PRO A 204 -21.88 15.69 4.66
CA PRO A 204 -21.45 16.64 5.69
C PRO A 204 -20.82 15.95 6.91
N ALA A 205 -21.41 14.84 7.38
CA ALA A 205 -20.84 14.06 8.46
C ALA A 205 -19.45 13.52 8.09
N ALA A 206 -19.28 12.96 6.89
CA ALA A 206 -18.00 12.46 6.41
C ALA A 206 -16.92 13.55 6.27
N LEU A 207 -17.31 14.80 6.03
CA LEU A 207 -16.37 15.92 5.99
C LEU A 207 -15.99 16.45 7.37
N ILE A 208 -16.87 16.32 8.37
CA ILE A 208 -16.64 16.82 9.73
C ILE A 208 -15.90 15.79 10.59
N LEU A 209 -16.26 14.52 10.50
CA LEU A 209 -15.70 13.44 11.35
C LEU A 209 -14.17 13.38 11.38
N PRO A 210 -13.42 13.56 10.27
CA PRO A 210 -11.95 13.51 10.33
C PRO A 210 -11.31 14.56 11.27
N PHE A 211 -12.00 15.66 11.57
CA PHE A 211 -11.51 16.63 12.54
C PHE A 211 -11.54 16.14 14.00
N LEU A 212 -12.33 15.09 14.27
CA LEU A 212 -12.41 14.44 15.58
C LEU A 212 -11.40 13.30 15.75
N ASP A 213 -10.59 13.01 14.72
CA ASP A 213 -9.68 11.86 14.72
C ASP A 213 -8.59 11.94 15.82
N PHE A 214 -8.34 13.13 16.36
CA PHE A 214 -7.46 13.34 17.49
C PHE A 214 -7.95 12.71 18.81
N LEU A 215 -9.25 12.36 18.91
CA LEU A 215 -9.83 11.66 20.04
C LEU A 215 -9.43 10.18 20.09
N ASP A 216 -9.07 9.58 18.93
CA ASP A 216 -8.59 8.21 18.86
C ASP A 216 -7.05 8.17 18.95
N GLY A 217 -6.56 8.28 20.19
CA GLY A 217 -5.10 8.26 20.45
C GLY A 217 -4.45 6.91 20.17
N ARG A 218 -5.19 5.80 20.28
CA ARG A 218 -4.66 4.42 20.07
C ARG A 218 -4.62 4.01 18.61
N ARG A 219 -5.54 4.56 17.79
CA ARG A 219 -5.71 4.23 16.37
C ARG A 219 -5.80 2.72 16.10
N ASP A 220 -6.52 2.01 16.96
CA ASP A 220 -6.79 0.58 16.77
C ASP A 220 -7.80 0.37 15.63
N PHE A 221 -8.62 1.37 15.35
CA PHE A 221 -9.54 1.42 14.21
C PHE A 221 -8.89 2.24 13.09
N THR A 222 -8.26 1.59 12.13
CA THR A 222 -7.59 2.29 11.02
C THR A 222 -7.93 1.64 9.68
N VAL A 223 -7.86 2.41 8.60
CA VAL A 223 -8.03 1.88 7.24
C VAL A 223 -6.89 0.92 6.88
N GLY A 224 -5.68 1.20 7.35
CA GLY A 224 -4.51 0.39 7.10
C GLY A 224 -3.25 0.98 7.73
N TYR A 225 -2.14 0.34 7.48
CA TYR A 225 -0.82 0.72 8.00
C TYR A 225 0.14 1.06 6.87
N VAL A 226 0.98 2.07 7.11
CA VAL A 226 2.17 2.37 6.31
C VAL A 226 3.38 2.01 7.14
N CYS A 227 4.19 1.07 6.65
CA CYS A 227 5.29 0.46 7.38
C CYS A 227 6.60 0.75 6.66
N THR A 228 7.62 1.14 7.41
CA THR A 228 9.00 1.24 6.93
C THR A 228 9.85 0.17 7.59
N ALA A 229 10.74 -0.44 6.82
CA ALA A 229 11.70 -1.41 7.33
C ALA A 229 13.02 -1.31 6.56
N ARG A 230 14.06 -1.97 7.09
CA ARG A 230 15.36 -2.11 6.42
C ARG A 230 15.77 -3.56 6.36
N LYS A 231 16.46 -3.96 5.31
CA LYS A 231 17.07 -5.27 5.26
C LYS A 231 18.21 -5.35 6.29
N ASN A 232 18.13 -6.38 7.14
CA ASN A 232 19.16 -6.60 8.16
C ASN A 232 20.52 -6.91 7.48
N VAL A 233 21.56 -6.19 7.89
CA VAL A 233 22.92 -6.33 7.33
C VAL A 233 23.55 -7.65 7.81
N PHE A 234 23.26 -8.09 9.04
CA PHE A 234 23.87 -9.27 9.64
C PHE A 234 23.37 -10.60 9.05
N THR A 235 22.13 -10.66 8.58
CA THR A 235 21.58 -11.87 7.92
C THR A 235 22.28 -12.16 6.59
N ALA A 236 22.74 -11.14 5.89
CA ALA A 236 23.46 -11.29 4.61
C ALA A 236 24.88 -11.86 4.78
N GLU A 237 25.56 -11.56 5.88
CA GLU A 237 26.88 -12.14 6.19
C GLU A 237 26.78 -13.60 6.67
N ALA A 238 25.73 -13.94 7.43
CA ALA A 238 25.50 -15.33 7.86
C ALA A 238 25.17 -16.26 6.68
N GLN A 239 24.41 -15.77 5.71
CA GLN A 239 24.12 -16.53 4.48
C GLN A 239 25.37 -16.75 3.61
N ARG A 240 26.29 -15.79 3.52
CA ARG A 240 27.56 -15.96 2.77
C ARG A 240 28.53 -16.93 3.44
N ARG A 241 28.51 -17.03 4.78
CA ARG A 241 29.36 -17.97 5.54
C ARG A 241 28.81 -19.39 5.58
N GLY A 242 27.55 -19.61 5.23
CA GLY A 242 26.94 -20.94 5.13
C GLY A 242 27.03 -21.56 3.73
N GLU A 243 27.53 -20.79 2.74
CA GLU A 243 27.77 -21.25 1.36
C GLU A 243 29.26 -21.55 1.08
N GLU A 244 30.16 -21.35 2.07
CA GLU A 244 31.57 -21.80 2.06
C GLU A 244 31.71 -23.10 2.90
#